data_01d39fab5109c4e14dae9764e44d0884
#
_entry.id   01d39fab5109c4e14dae9764e44d0884
#
_cell.length_a   1.000
_cell.length_b   1.000
_cell.length_c   1.000
_cell.angle_alpha   90.00
_cell.angle_beta   90.00
_cell.angle_gamma   90.00
#
_symmetry.space_group_name_H-M   'P 1'
#
loop_
_entity.id
_entity.type
_entity.pdbx_description
1 polymer ?
#
loop_
_entity_poly.entity_id
_entity_poly.type
_entity_poly.pdbx_seq_one_letter_code
_entity_poly.pdbx_strand_id
1 'polypeptide(L)' 'MAQTIEHVQTEREKVESWRLHVLIEAGYPLTLAEKLAHSDADLHRAVELVIAGCTHQTAAEIML' A
#
# COMPACT_ATOMS: atom_id res chain seq x y z
N MET A 1 -19.73 27.05 3.76
CA MET A 1 -19.41 26.46 3.75
C MET A 1 -19.10 25.69 2.99
N ALA A 2 -18.85 25.41 2.60
CA ALA A 2 -18.77 24.55 2.07
C ALA A 2 -17.71 23.99 1.70
N GLN A 3 -17.20 23.96 1.67
CA GLN A 3 -16.36 23.38 1.45
C GLN A 3 -15.67 22.42 1.51
N THR A 4 -15.40 22.29 1.82
CA THR A 4 -14.74 21.13 2.22
C THR A 4 -15.05 19.89 1.47
N ILE A 5 -16.04 19.92 0.76
CA ILE A 5 -16.49 18.77 0.03
C ILE A 5 -15.49 18.27 -0.96
N GLU A 6 -14.72 19.14 -1.52
CA GLU A 6 -13.76 18.75 -2.49
C GLU A 6 -12.64 17.89 -1.93
N HIS A 7 -12.54 17.82 -0.62
CA HIS A 7 -11.50 17.01 0.01
C HIS A 7 -12.03 15.73 0.60
N VAL A 8 -13.27 15.43 0.35
CA VAL A 8 -13.84 14.19 0.85
C VAL A 8 -13.27 13.04 0.04
N GLN A 9 -12.59 12.16 0.69
CA GLN A 9 -12.08 10.96 0.05
C GLN A 9 -13.13 9.88 0.11
N THR A 10 -13.20 9.07 -0.95
CA THR A 10 -14.06 7.90 -0.91
C THR A 10 -13.44 6.88 0.04
N GLU A 11 -14.23 5.91 0.44
CA GLU A 11 -13.73 4.84 1.28
C GLU A 11 -12.55 4.14 0.64
N ARG A 12 -12.64 3.94 -0.68
CA ARG A 12 -11.58 3.29 -1.41
C ARG A 12 -10.29 4.09 -1.35
N GLU A 13 -10.38 5.40 -1.52
CA GLU A 13 -9.22 6.25 -1.47
C GLU A 13 -8.56 6.25 -0.10
N LYS A 14 -9.37 6.23 0.94
CA LYS A 14 -8.84 6.16 2.30
C LYS A 14 -8.11 4.85 2.54
N VAL A 15 -8.68 3.75 2.07
CA VAL A 15 -8.06 2.45 2.23
C VAL A 15 -6.75 2.40 1.46
N GLU A 16 -6.73 2.91 0.23
CA GLU A 16 -5.51 2.90 -0.57
C GLU A 16 -4.42 3.77 0.06
N SER A 17 -4.80 4.92 0.60
CA SER A 17 -3.83 5.77 1.29
C SER A 17 -3.24 5.08 2.50
N TRP A 18 -4.08 4.41 3.26
CA TRP A 18 -3.63 3.68 4.43
C TRP A 18 -2.69 2.53 4.04
N ARG A 19 -3.07 1.79 2.99
CA ARG A 19 -2.24 0.68 2.51
C ARG A 19 -0.88 1.19 2.05
N LEU A 20 -0.87 2.29 1.32
CA LEU A 20 0.36 2.90 0.85
C LEU A 20 1.26 3.26 2.03
N HIS A 21 0.67 3.88 3.04
CA HIS A 21 1.41 4.28 4.23
C HIS A 21 2.06 3.07 4.91
N VAL A 22 1.30 2.00 5.09
CA VAL A 22 1.80 0.81 5.75
C VAL A 22 2.95 0.19 4.96
N LEU A 23 2.83 0.17 3.64
CA LEU A 23 3.88 -0.41 2.79
C LEU A 23 5.15 0.41 2.84
N ILE A 24 5.02 1.74 2.84
CA ILE A 24 6.18 2.61 2.95
C ILE A 24 6.85 2.44 4.30
N GLU A 25 6.07 2.31 5.37
CA GLU A 25 6.60 2.06 6.70
C GLU A 25 7.35 0.74 6.75
N ALA A 26 6.93 -0.23 5.95
CA ALA A 26 7.59 -1.52 5.88
C ALA A 26 8.85 -1.47 5.00
N GLY A 27 9.14 -0.32 4.39
CA GLY A 27 10.35 -0.15 3.62
C GLY A 27 10.22 -0.30 2.12
N TYR A 28 9.00 -0.49 1.61
CA TYR A 28 8.82 -0.60 0.17
C TYR A 28 9.11 0.72 -0.52
N PRO A 29 9.83 0.69 -1.67
CA PRO A 29 10.00 1.91 -2.46
C PRO A 29 8.64 2.42 -2.93
N LEU A 30 8.53 3.71 -3.13
CA LEU A 30 7.25 4.32 -3.47
C LEU A 30 6.58 3.67 -4.68
N THR A 31 7.33 3.39 -5.74
CA THR A 31 6.74 2.78 -6.94
C THR A 31 6.13 1.42 -6.64
N LEU A 32 6.82 0.58 -5.88
CA LEU A 32 6.30 -0.73 -5.52
C LEU A 32 5.13 -0.60 -4.55
N ALA A 33 5.24 0.31 -3.61
CA ALA A 33 4.18 0.52 -2.63
C ALA A 33 2.89 0.97 -3.32
N GLU A 34 3.01 1.83 -4.33
CA GLU A 34 1.84 2.28 -5.06
C GLU A 34 1.18 1.14 -5.82
N LYS A 35 1.98 0.30 -6.47
CA LYS A 35 1.43 -0.84 -7.20
C LYS A 35 0.69 -1.79 -6.27
N LEU A 36 1.29 -2.08 -5.13
CA LEU A 36 0.66 -2.97 -4.16
C LEU A 36 -0.58 -2.34 -3.55
N ALA A 37 -0.55 -1.05 -3.26
CA ALA A 37 -1.68 -0.36 -2.66
C ALA A 37 -2.89 -0.34 -3.58
N HIS A 38 -2.65 -0.27 -4.90
CA HIS A 38 -3.74 -0.22 -5.87
C HIS A 38 -4.20 -1.61 -6.32
N SER A 39 -3.50 -2.66 -5.89
CA SER A 39 -3.88 -4.02 -6.26
C SER A 39 -4.74 -4.62 -5.16
N ASP A 40 -5.21 -5.83 -5.39
CA ASP A 40 -5.94 -6.58 -4.37
C ASP A 40 -5.01 -7.39 -3.49
N ALA A 41 -3.72 -7.11 -3.54
CA ALA A 41 -2.74 -7.86 -2.78
C ALA A 41 -3.01 -7.75 -1.28
N ASP A 42 -2.77 -8.86 -0.59
CA ASP A 42 -2.94 -8.90 0.86
C ASP A 42 -1.80 -8.12 1.51
N LEU A 43 -2.15 -7.00 2.09
CA LEU A 43 -1.20 -6.10 2.74
C LEU A 43 -0.40 -6.80 3.83
N HIS A 44 -1.08 -7.59 4.63
CA HIS A 44 -0.45 -8.31 5.72
C HIS A 44 0.62 -9.26 5.19
N ARG A 45 0.29 -9.95 4.10
CA ARG A 45 1.22 -10.88 3.48
C ARG A 45 2.44 -10.16 2.93
N ALA A 46 2.22 -9.00 2.31
CA ALA A 46 3.33 -8.22 1.75
C ALA A 46 4.33 -7.83 2.84
N VAL A 47 3.83 -7.48 4.01
CA VAL A 47 4.69 -7.14 5.13
C VAL A 47 5.39 -8.39 5.68
N GLU A 48 4.65 -9.49 5.80
CA GLU A 48 5.22 -10.74 6.31
C GLU A 48 6.36 -11.26 5.45
N LEU A 49 6.24 -11.14 4.14
CA LEU A 49 7.28 -11.61 3.23
C LEU A 49 8.59 -10.89 3.47
N VAL A 50 8.52 -9.59 3.70
CA VAL A 50 9.72 -8.80 3.97
C VAL A 50 10.31 -9.17 5.32
N ILE A 51 9.47 -9.35 6.33
CA ILE A 51 9.93 -9.75 7.65
C ILE A 51 10.60 -11.13 7.58
N ALA A 52 10.09 -12.00 6.72
CA ALA A 52 10.65 -13.34 6.56
C ALA A 52 11.96 -13.36 5.77
N GLY A 53 12.41 -12.22 5.27
CA GLY A 53 13.70 -12.14 4.61
C GLY A 53 13.66 -11.87 3.12
N CYS A 54 12.48 -11.76 2.51
CA CYS A 54 12.39 -11.42 1.10
C CYS A 54 12.79 -9.98 0.88
N THR A 55 13.44 -9.71 -0.25
CA THR A 55 13.65 -8.32 -0.64
C THR A 55 12.30 -7.73 -1.01
N HIS A 56 12.21 -6.42 -0.95
CA HIS A 56 10.95 -5.76 -1.31
C HIS A 56 10.57 -6.05 -2.76
N GLN A 57 11.55 -6.08 -3.65
CA GLN A 57 11.32 -6.39 -5.05
C GLN A 57 10.73 -7.80 -5.21
N THR A 58 11.33 -8.77 -4.57
CA THR A 58 10.88 -10.15 -4.65
C THR A 58 9.48 -10.31 -4.05
N ALA A 59 9.26 -9.68 -2.90
CA ALA A 59 7.96 -9.73 -2.26
C ALA A 59 6.88 -9.15 -3.17
N ALA A 60 7.17 -8.02 -3.82
CA ALA A 60 6.21 -7.41 -4.74
C ALA A 60 5.93 -8.33 -5.93
N GLU A 61 6.95 -9.01 -6.44
CA GLU A 61 6.76 -9.93 -7.55
C GLU A 61 5.88 -11.11 -7.16
N ILE A 62 6.04 -11.60 -5.95
CA ILE A 62 5.19 -12.69 -5.46
C ILE A 62 3.74 -12.23 -5.34
N MET A 63 3.53 -11.01 -4.85
CA MET A 63 2.20 -10.51 -4.57
C MET A 63 1.48 -10.01 -5.81
N LEU A 64 2.20 -9.60 -6.82
CA LEU A 64 1.61 -9.09 -8.05
C LEU A 64 1.66 -10.13 -9.14
#